data_c1ab11acdf44b3c943741d48d840cf71
#
_entry.id   c1ab11acdf44b3c943741d48d840cf71
#
_cell.length_a   1.000
_cell.length_b   1.000
_cell.length_c   1.000
_cell.angle_alpha   90.00
_cell.angle_beta   90.00
_cell.angle_gamma   90.00
#
_symmetry.space_group_name_H-M   'P 1'
#
loop_
_entity.id
_entity.type
_entity.pdbx_description
1 polymer ?
#
loop_
_entity_poly.entity_id
_entity_poly.type
_entity_poly.pdbx_seq_one_letter_code
_entity_poly.pdbx_strand_id
1 'polypeptide(L)'
;MSFTEFIIANFNEFLTYTGFSNATIPNLIMIAVGAFFIWLAIKKDFEPLLLVPIGLGIILGNIPFRADAGLEIGLYEDNSVLNIFYQGVRQGWYPPLVFLGIGAMTDFSALIANPKLILIGAAAQFGIFGAYMFALAIGFEPNQAAGIAIIGGADGPTAIFLSSKTAPNLMGAIAVCAYSYMALVPVIQPIIMRMLTTKKERVIKMKAPRHVSQTERILFPIIGLLLTTFIVPSGLPLLGMLFFGNLLKESGKTTRLAKTAGSALNDIVVMLLGLTVGCSTQASEFLTMNTIFIFAIGACAFIVATMSGVCFVKLMNIFLPRDKKINPLIGNAGVSAVPMAARISNNLGLEYDRHNFLLMHAMGPNVAGVIGSAVAAGALLGFLS
;
A
#
# COMPACT_ATOMS: atom_id res chain seq x y z
N MET A 1 -31.51 -50.65 8.33
CA MET A 1 -31.01 -49.86 7.19
C MET A 1 -30.42 -50.86 6.19
N SER A 2 -30.95 -50.92 4.99
CA SER A 2 -30.37 -51.80 3.96
C SER A 2 -29.02 -51.23 3.49
N PHE A 3 -28.16 -52.07 2.91
CA PHE A 3 -26.85 -51.62 2.39
C PHE A 3 -27.01 -50.50 1.36
N THR A 4 -28.05 -50.53 0.55
CA THR A 4 -28.38 -49.50 -0.44
C THR A 4 -28.80 -48.20 0.23
N GLU A 5 -29.62 -48.23 1.27
CA GLU A 5 -30.02 -47.06 2.05
C GLU A 5 -28.81 -46.41 2.74
N PHE A 6 -27.89 -47.23 3.26
CA PHE A 6 -26.64 -46.75 3.84
C PHE A 6 -25.75 -45.98 2.82
N ILE A 7 -25.57 -46.57 1.61
CA ILE A 7 -24.80 -45.94 0.54
C ILE A 7 -25.45 -44.61 0.11
N ILE A 8 -26.77 -44.60 -0.11
CA ILE A 8 -27.50 -43.39 -0.53
C ILE A 8 -27.43 -42.32 0.56
N ALA A 9 -27.58 -42.67 1.83
CA ALA A 9 -27.48 -41.74 2.93
C ALA A 9 -26.09 -41.10 3.01
N ASN A 10 -25.01 -41.90 2.96
CA ASN A 10 -23.64 -41.40 2.99
C ASN A 10 -23.29 -40.59 1.73
N PHE A 11 -23.82 -40.96 0.57
CA PHE A 11 -23.62 -40.20 -0.66
C PHE A 11 -24.33 -38.83 -0.59
N ASN A 12 -25.55 -38.79 -0.08
CA ASN A 12 -26.27 -37.53 0.15
C ASN A 12 -25.55 -36.65 1.20
N GLU A 13 -25.08 -37.26 2.27
CA GLU A 13 -24.27 -36.54 3.27
C GLU A 13 -22.98 -35.97 2.68
N PHE A 14 -22.27 -36.76 1.86
CA PHE A 14 -21.11 -36.26 1.11
C PHE A 14 -21.48 -35.12 0.19
N LEU A 15 -22.59 -35.17 -0.55
CA LEU A 15 -23.03 -34.07 -1.41
C LEU A 15 -23.30 -32.80 -0.62
N THR A 16 -23.98 -32.88 0.54
CA THR A 16 -24.26 -31.72 1.40
C THR A 16 -22.98 -31.12 1.98
N TYR A 17 -21.94 -31.92 2.13
CA TYR A 17 -20.63 -31.48 2.61
C TYR A 17 -19.83 -30.76 1.54
N THR A 18 -20.09 -31.00 0.25
CA THR A 18 -19.32 -30.39 -0.83
C THR A 18 -19.56 -28.89 -0.95
N GLY A 19 -18.55 -28.14 -1.40
CA GLY A 19 -18.69 -26.72 -1.73
C GLY A 19 -19.72 -26.44 -2.82
N PHE A 20 -20.03 -27.40 -3.70
CA PHE A 20 -21.05 -27.24 -4.74
C PHE A 20 -22.46 -27.06 -4.16
N SER A 21 -22.80 -27.77 -3.09
CA SER A 21 -24.09 -27.64 -2.43
C SER A 21 -24.22 -26.38 -1.59
N ASN A 22 -23.10 -25.81 -1.16
CA ASN A 22 -23.03 -24.62 -0.32
C ASN A 22 -22.70 -23.34 -1.10
N ALA A 23 -22.50 -23.44 -2.43
CA ALA A 23 -22.14 -22.33 -3.27
C ALA A 23 -23.30 -21.34 -3.43
N THR A 24 -23.02 -20.07 -3.17
CA THR A 24 -23.93 -18.96 -3.42
C THR A 24 -23.44 -18.11 -4.60
N ILE A 25 -24.35 -17.37 -5.24
CA ILE A 25 -23.98 -16.44 -6.32
C ILE A 25 -22.91 -15.43 -5.86
N PRO A 26 -22.99 -14.81 -4.67
CA PRO A 26 -21.93 -13.94 -4.16
C PRO A 26 -20.56 -14.61 -4.06
N ASN A 27 -20.47 -15.85 -3.63
CA ASN A 27 -19.20 -16.60 -3.60
C ASN A 27 -18.59 -16.74 -4.99
N LEU A 28 -19.41 -17.10 -5.99
CA LEU A 28 -18.96 -17.27 -7.38
C LEU A 28 -18.49 -15.94 -7.98
N ILE A 29 -19.16 -14.82 -7.67
CA ILE A 29 -18.73 -13.49 -8.07
C ILE A 29 -17.34 -13.18 -7.48
N MET A 30 -17.12 -13.44 -6.19
CA MET A 30 -15.84 -13.17 -5.56
C MET A 30 -14.72 -14.07 -6.07
N ILE A 31 -15.01 -15.33 -6.36
CA ILE A 31 -14.05 -16.24 -7.02
C ILE A 31 -13.66 -15.69 -8.40
N ALA A 32 -14.63 -15.17 -9.17
CA ALA A 32 -14.35 -14.52 -10.45
C ALA A 32 -13.53 -13.26 -10.30
N VAL A 33 -13.77 -12.44 -9.25
CA VAL A 33 -12.95 -11.26 -8.90
C VAL A 33 -11.51 -11.66 -8.58
N GLY A 34 -11.31 -12.71 -7.78
CA GLY A 34 -9.99 -13.24 -7.47
C GLY A 34 -9.24 -13.71 -8.73
N ALA A 35 -9.92 -14.46 -9.60
CA ALA A 35 -9.37 -14.88 -10.88
C ALA A 35 -9.04 -13.71 -11.81
N PHE A 36 -9.87 -12.67 -11.82
CA PHE A 36 -9.62 -11.44 -12.56
C PHE A 36 -8.35 -10.71 -12.06
N PHE A 37 -8.11 -10.65 -10.75
CA PHE A 37 -6.89 -10.05 -10.20
C PHE A 37 -5.64 -10.83 -10.59
N ILE A 38 -5.70 -12.16 -10.55
CA ILE A 38 -4.59 -13.00 -11.02
C ILE A 38 -4.33 -12.76 -12.52
N TRP A 39 -5.39 -12.72 -13.33
CA TRP A 39 -5.28 -12.42 -14.76
C TRP A 39 -4.68 -11.04 -15.01
N LEU A 40 -5.10 -10.01 -14.26
CA LEU A 40 -4.59 -8.66 -14.36
C LEU A 40 -3.09 -8.59 -14.02
N ALA A 41 -2.69 -9.26 -12.95
CA ALA A 41 -1.30 -9.38 -12.54
C ALA A 41 -0.42 -10.03 -13.62
N ILE A 42 -0.86 -11.15 -14.18
CA ILE A 42 -0.07 -11.92 -15.15
C ILE A 42 -0.07 -11.26 -16.53
N LYS A 43 -1.23 -10.77 -17.02
CA LYS A 43 -1.35 -10.23 -18.40
C LYS A 43 -0.94 -8.77 -18.52
N LYS A 44 -1.09 -7.98 -17.46
CA LYS A 44 -0.83 -6.53 -17.48
C LYS A 44 0.40 -6.14 -16.67
N ASP A 45 1.03 -7.11 -16.00
CA ASP A 45 2.20 -6.89 -15.13
C ASP A 45 1.92 -5.85 -14.01
N PHE A 46 0.68 -5.86 -13.50
CA PHE A 46 0.23 -4.95 -12.47
C PHE A 46 0.52 -5.56 -11.09
N GLU A 47 1.62 -5.12 -10.45
CA GLU A 47 2.06 -5.54 -9.11
C GLU A 47 1.89 -7.05 -8.86
N PRO A 48 2.53 -7.93 -9.69
CA PRO A 48 2.27 -9.38 -9.64
C PRO A 48 2.60 -9.99 -8.27
N LEU A 49 3.61 -9.48 -7.57
CA LEU A 49 4.03 -9.97 -6.25
C LEU A 49 2.94 -9.82 -5.18
N LEU A 50 2.01 -8.88 -5.37
CA LEU A 50 0.92 -8.60 -4.45
C LEU A 50 -0.41 -9.14 -4.97
N LEU A 51 -0.76 -8.83 -6.22
CA LEU A 51 -2.08 -9.17 -6.76
C LEU A 51 -2.29 -10.66 -6.97
N VAL A 52 -1.23 -11.46 -7.23
CA VAL A 52 -1.36 -12.92 -7.34
C VAL A 52 -1.72 -13.54 -5.99
N PRO A 53 -0.98 -13.30 -4.87
CA PRO A 53 -1.38 -13.79 -3.55
C PRO A 53 -2.76 -13.28 -3.11
N ILE A 54 -3.08 -12.01 -3.33
CA ILE A 54 -4.41 -11.46 -2.99
C ILE A 54 -5.51 -12.16 -3.79
N GLY A 55 -5.35 -12.30 -5.11
CA GLY A 55 -6.32 -12.95 -5.97
C GLY A 55 -6.56 -14.41 -5.59
N LEU A 56 -5.49 -15.16 -5.27
CA LEU A 56 -5.62 -16.52 -4.75
C LEU A 56 -6.31 -16.53 -3.39
N GLY A 57 -5.95 -15.60 -2.50
CA GLY A 57 -6.60 -15.44 -1.21
C GLY A 57 -8.10 -15.18 -1.35
N ILE A 58 -8.52 -14.28 -2.25
CA ILE A 58 -9.94 -14.04 -2.53
C ILE A 58 -10.64 -15.33 -2.95
N ILE A 59 -10.03 -16.13 -3.82
CA ILE A 59 -10.59 -17.42 -4.23
C ILE A 59 -10.74 -18.33 -3.00
N LEU A 60 -9.69 -18.53 -2.22
CA LEU A 60 -9.68 -19.41 -1.04
C LEU A 60 -10.70 -18.97 0.02
N GLY A 61 -10.78 -17.67 0.32
CA GLY A 61 -11.68 -17.12 1.32
C GLY A 61 -13.17 -17.17 0.92
N ASN A 62 -13.45 -17.44 -0.36
CA ASN A 62 -14.82 -17.53 -0.90
C ASN A 62 -15.17 -18.93 -1.40
N ILE A 63 -14.32 -19.94 -1.18
CA ILE A 63 -14.71 -21.34 -1.37
C ILE A 63 -15.74 -21.69 -0.28
N PRO A 64 -16.98 -22.02 -0.65
CA PRO A 64 -18.00 -22.33 0.33
C PRO A 64 -17.75 -23.69 0.96
N PHE A 65 -17.93 -23.76 2.26
CA PHE A 65 -17.89 -25.00 3.02
C PHE A 65 -18.97 -24.96 4.10
N ARG A 66 -19.30 -26.12 4.63
CA ARG A 66 -20.29 -26.26 5.68
C ARG A 66 -19.67 -25.87 7.03
N ALA A 67 -20.05 -24.70 7.55
CA ALA A 67 -19.47 -24.12 8.77
C ALA A 67 -19.74 -24.95 10.04
N ASP A 68 -20.89 -25.65 10.10
CA ASP A 68 -21.27 -26.50 11.23
C ASP A 68 -20.58 -27.89 11.22
N ALA A 69 -19.75 -28.18 10.23
CA ALA A 69 -19.03 -29.45 10.14
C ALA A 69 -17.78 -29.53 11.04
N GLY A 70 -17.41 -28.45 11.74
CA GLY A 70 -16.27 -28.42 12.66
C GLY A 70 -14.91 -28.67 11.98
N LEU A 71 -14.73 -28.25 10.74
CA LEU A 71 -13.55 -28.55 9.92
C LEU A 71 -12.32 -27.74 10.30
N GLU A 72 -12.52 -26.63 11.01
CA GLU A 72 -11.45 -25.69 11.41
C GLU A 72 -10.56 -25.25 10.23
N ILE A 73 -11.18 -24.90 9.08
CA ILE A 73 -10.47 -24.50 7.86
C ILE A 73 -10.69 -23.02 7.49
N GLY A 74 -11.68 -22.37 8.08
CA GLY A 74 -12.05 -20.98 7.81
C GLY A 74 -11.02 -19.98 8.34
N LEU A 75 -10.99 -18.80 7.72
CA LEU A 75 -10.07 -17.72 8.12
C LEU A 75 -10.30 -17.24 9.57
N TYR A 76 -11.54 -17.24 10.02
CA TYR A 76 -11.94 -16.75 11.35
C TYR A 76 -12.17 -17.85 12.37
N GLU A 77 -11.93 -19.11 11.98
CA GLU A 77 -12.05 -20.27 12.86
C GLU A 77 -10.73 -20.45 13.63
N ASP A 78 -10.82 -20.51 14.95
CA ASP A 78 -9.66 -20.76 15.80
C ASP A 78 -9.01 -22.10 15.45
N ASN A 79 -7.68 -22.17 15.52
CA ASN A 79 -6.83 -23.32 15.15
C ASN A 79 -6.73 -23.63 13.65
N SER A 80 -7.47 -22.98 12.79
CA SER A 80 -7.30 -23.06 11.34
C SER A 80 -5.91 -22.55 10.92
N VAL A 81 -5.28 -23.21 9.94
CA VAL A 81 -4.01 -22.76 9.37
C VAL A 81 -4.14 -21.35 8.76
N LEU A 82 -5.27 -21.06 8.11
CA LEU A 82 -5.54 -19.73 7.56
C LEU A 82 -5.67 -18.68 8.67
N ASN A 83 -6.27 -19.03 9.81
CA ASN A 83 -6.36 -18.16 10.98
C ASN A 83 -4.97 -17.88 11.57
N ILE A 84 -4.11 -18.88 11.70
CA ILE A 84 -2.73 -18.69 12.20
C ILE A 84 -1.98 -17.68 11.34
N PHE A 85 -2.07 -17.77 10.01
CA PHE A 85 -1.47 -16.77 9.12
C PHE A 85 -2.16 -15.41 9.26
N TYR A 86 -3.48 -15.38 9.38
CA TYR A 86 -4.25 -14.15 9.53
C TYR A 86 -3.93 -13.39 10.83
N GLN A 87 -3.47 -14.04 11.88
CA GLN A 87 -3.02 -13.36 13.09
C GLN A 87 -1.91 -12.34 12.81
N GLY A 88 -1.08 -12.56 11.80
CA GLY A 88 -0.06 -11.57 11.39
C GLY A 88 -0.66 -10.26 10.89
N VAL A 89 -1.82 -10.30 10.27
CA VAL A 89 -2.60 -9.12 9.85
C VAL A 89 -3.35 -8.54 11.05
N ARG A 90 -4.12 -9.36 11.77
CA ARG A 90 -4.96 -8.96 12.91
C ARG A 90 -4.15 -8.31 14.02
N GLN A 91 -3.01 -8.86 14.37
CA GLN A 91 -2.09 -8.31 15.37
C GLN A 91 -1.23 -7.16 14.82
N GLY A 92 -1.13 -7.04 13.49
CA GLY A 92 -0.48 -5.92 12.82
C GLY A 92 1.05 -6.03 12.76
N TRP A 93 1.66 -7.24 12.77
CA TRP A 93 3.11 -7.39 12.68
C TRP A 93 3.65 -7.62 11.25
N TYR A 94 2.82 -8.03 10.27
CA TYR A 94 3.25 -8.09 8.87
C TYR A 94 3.64 -6.72 8.29
N PRO A 95 2.85 -5.64 8.43
CA PRO A 95 3.20 -4.35 7.87
C PRO A 95 4.55 -3.80 8.34
N PRO A 96 4.90 -3.82 9.64
CA PRO A 96 6.24 -3.46 10.10
C PRO A 96 7.36 -4.28 9.47
N LEU A 97 7.17 -5.59 9.27
CA LEU A 97 8.17 -6.43 8.59
C LEU A 97 8.33 -6.07 7.11
N VAL A 98 7.26 -5.71 6.41
CA VAL A 98 7.35 -5.16 5.05
C VAL A 98 8.11 -3.84 5.05
N PHE A 99 7.88 -2.96 6.04
CA PHE A 99 8.63 -1.72 6.20
C PHE A 99 10.12 -1.94 6.47
N LEU A 100 10.48 -3.01 7.19
CA LEU A 100 11.88 -3.44 7.34
C LEU A 100 12.51 -3.76 5.97
N GLY A 101 11.81 -4.51 5.14
CA GLY A 101 12.22 -4.83 3.77
C GLY A 101 12.36 -3.58 2.90
N ILE A 102 11.34 -2.72 2.91
CA ILE A 102 11.36 -1.44 2.19
C ILE A 102 12.55 -0.59 2.63
N GLY A 103 12.81 -0.46 3.92
CA GLY A 103 13.96 0.28 4.46
C GLY A 103 15.30 -0.28 3.98
N ALA A 104 15.44 -1.61 3.96
CA ALA A 104 16.64 -2.29 3.50
C ALA A 104 16.87 -2.14 1.99
N MET A 105 15.82 -1.99 1.19
CA MET A 105 15.92 -1.76 -0.26
C MET A 105 16.09 -0.29 -0.63
N THR A 106 15.57 0.62 0.18
CA THR A 106 15.48 2.04 -0.15
C THR A 106 16.83 2.76 -0.05
N ASP A 107 17.08 3.66 -1.00
CA ASP A 107 18.20 4.62 -0.97
C ASP A 107 17.66 6.03 -0.62
N PHE A 108 18.00 6.50 0.56
CA PHE A 108 17.60 7.82 1.04
C PHE A 108 18.54 8.95 0.58
N SER A 109 19.59 8.64 -0.19
CA SER A 109 20.60 9.64 -0.62
C SER A 109 19.99 10.83 -1.33
N ALA A 110 18.97 10.63 -2.19
CA ALA A 110 18.29 11.72 -2.87
C ALA A 110 17.60 12.70 -1.89
N LEU A 111 17.01 12.17 -0.82
CA LEU A 111 16.35 12.94 0.23
C LEU A 111 17.37 13.66 1.11
N ILE A 112 18.46 12.99 1.50
CA ILE A 112 19.57 13.55 2.28
C ILE A 112 20.25 14.69 1.49
N ALA A 113 20.44 14.50 0.18
CA ALA A 113 21.04 15.49 -0.69
C ALA A 113 20.20 16.76 -0.82
N ASN A 114 18.86 16.63 -0.79
CA ASN A 114 17.92 17.74 -0.89
C ASN A 114 16.73 17.57 0.07
N PRO A 115 16.87 17.94 1.37
CA PRO A 115 15.83 17.77 2.38
C PRO A 115 14.51 18.48 2.07
N LYS A 116 14.52 19.50 1.21
CA LYS A 116 13.28 20.22 0.79
C LYS A 116 12.28 19.29 0.08
N LEU A 117 12.75 18.17 -0.46
CA LEU A 117 11.91 17.16 -1.10
C LEU A 117 10.96 16.45 -0.11
N ILE A 118 11.26 16.50 1.21
CA ILE A 118 10.35 16.03 2.27
C ILE A 118 9.01 16.76 2.20
N LEU A 119 9.04 18.05 1.91
CA LEU A 119 7.82 18.87 1.82
C LEU A 119 6.89 18.41 0.70
N ILE A 120 7.43 17.84 -0.38
CA ILE A 120 6.62 17.30 -1.48
C ILE A 120 5.90 16.03 -1.03
N GLY A 121 6.61 15.13 -0.32
CA GLY A 121 6.00 13.95 0.30
C GLY A 121 4.92 14.34 1.33
N ALA A 122 5.19 15.34 2.17
CA ALA A 122 4.21 15.87 3.11
C ALA A 122 2.97 16.45 2.41
N ALA A 123 3.16 17.19 1.31
CA ALA A 123 2.04 17.75 0.54
C ALA A 123 1.16 16.65 -0.09
N ALA A 124 1.71 15.53 -0.52
CA ALA A 124 0.93 14.41 -1.03
C ALA A 124 -0.02 13.81 0.04
N GLN A 125 0.30 13.94 1.33
CA GLN A 125 -0.56 13.45 2.42
C GLN A 125 -1.89 14.23 2.53
N PHE A 126 -2.05 15.36 1.84
CA PHE A 126 -3.36 16.00 1.72
C PHE A 126 -4.42 15.06 1.13
N GLY A 127 -4.02 14.05 0.34
CA GLY A 127 -4.92 13.00 -0.11
C GLY A 127 -5.51 12.19 1.04
N ILE A 128 -4.70 11.85 2.06
CA ILE A 128 -5.14 11.12 3.25
C ILE A 128 -6.11 11.98 4.07
N PHE A 129 -5.68 13.18 4.47
CA PHE A 129 -6.52 14.02 5.33
C PHE A 129 -7.79 14.52 4.62
N GLY A 130 -7.71 14.80 3.31
CA GLY A 130 -8.88 15.13 2.50
C GLY A 130 -9.88 13.98 2.42
N ALA A 131 -9.40 12.76 2.22
CA ALA A 131 -10.23 11.56 2.23
C ALA A 131 -10.85 11.27 3.60
N TYR A 132 -10.14 11.55 4.69
CA TYR A 132 -10.66 11.45 6.05
C TYR A 132 -11.88 12.34 6.24
N MET A 133 -11.73 13.64 5.91
CA MET A 133 -12.83 14.59 5.99
C MET A 133 -14.01 14.23 5.09
N PHE A 134 -13.73 13.71 3.90
CA PHE A 134 -14.77 13.29 2.96
C PHE A 134 -15.51 12.03 3.44
N ALA A 135 -14.81 11.06 4.00
CA ALA A 135 -15.41 9.85 4.58
C ALA A 135 -16.33 10.20 5.76
N LEU A 136 -15.89 11.12 6.64
CA LEU A 136 -16.74 11.64 7.73
C LEU A 136 -18.00 12.34 7.20
N ALA A 137 -17.87 13.13 6.14
CA ALA A 137 -18.99 13.86 5.53
C ALA A 137 -20.04 12.93 4.90
N ILE A 138 -19.62 11.73 4.44
CA ILE A 138 -20.52 10.69 3.92
C ILE A 138 -21.22 9.91 5.05
N GLY A 139 -20.71 9.97 6.29
CA GLY A 139 -21.30 9.34 7.45
C GLY A 139 -20.57 8.11 7.98
N PHE A 140 -19.32 7.86 7.55
CA PHE A 140 -18.47 6.83 8.18
C PHE A 140 -18.07 7.27 9.59
N GLU A 141 -17.96 6.31 10.49
CA GLU A 141 -17.42 6.56 11.83
C GLU A 141 -15.95 7.01 11.76
N PRO A 142 -15.46 7.82 12.73
CA PRO A 142 -14.07 8.32 12.70
C PRO A 142 -13.01 7.24 12.51
N ASN A 143 -13.15 6.09 13.17
CA ASN A 143 -12.26 4.97 13.05
C ASN A 143 -12.28 4.35 11.64
N GLN A 144 -13.46 4.17 11.06
CA GLN A 144 -13.64 3.67 9.70
C GLN A 144 -13.10 4.68 8.68
N ALA A 145 -13.41 5.96 8.88
CA ALA A 145 -12.91 7.03 8.04
C ALA A 145 -11.38 7.08 7.99
N ALA A 146 -10.70 6.85 9.11
CA ALA A 146 -9.23 6.77 9.15
C ALA A 146 -8.68 5.59 8.34
N GLY A 147 -9.27 4.41 8.52
CA GLY A 147 -8.91 3.23 7.72
C GLY A 147 -9.11 3.43 6.22
N ILE A 148 -10.17 4.13 5.82
CA ILE A 148 -10.45 4.47 4.40
C ILE A 148 -9.48 5.53 3.90
N ALA A 149 -9.25 6.57 4.69
CA ALA A 149 -8.43 7.72 4.30
C ALA A 149 -6.99 7.36 3.91
N ILE A 150 -6.41 6.37 4.60
CA ILE A 150 -5.01 5.99 4.40
C ILE A 150 -4.73 5.45 2.99
N ILE A 151 -5.77 5.03 2.25
CA ILE A 151 -5.68 4.64 0.83
C ILE A 151 -5.03 5.75 0.00
N GLY A 152 -5.30 7.02 0.36
CA GLY A 152 -4.72 8.19 -0.30
C GLY A 152 -3.20 8.29 -0.25
N GLY A 153 -2.55 7.61 0.70
CA GLY A 153 -1.10 7.51 0.78
C GLY A 153 -0.48 6.62 -0.30
N ALA A 154 -1.28 5.78 -0.98
CA ALA A 154 -0.85 4.76 -1.91
C ALA A 154 0.20 3.81 -1.28
N ASP A 155 -0.07 3.35 -0.07
CA ASP A 155 0.80 2.52 0.74
C ASP A 155 -0.01 1.34 1.31
N GLY A 156 0.08 0.20 0.65
CA GLY A 156 -0.70 -1.00 1.02
C GLY A 156 -0.42 -1.48 2.44
N PRO A 157 0.85 -1.70 2.84
CA PRO A 157 1.18 -2.10 4.20
C PRO A 157 0.67 -1.14 5.27
N THR A 158 0.80 0.17 5.05
CA THR A 158 0.27 1.19 5.97
C THR A 158 -1.25 1.15 6.04
N ALA A 159 -1.93 0.92 4.90
CA ALA A 159 -3.38 0.78 4.87
C ALA A 159 -3.86 -0.42 5.70
N ILE A 160 -3.18 -1.56 5.60
CA ILE A 160 -3.48 -2.73 6.42
C ILE A 160 -3.18 -2.46 7.90
N PHE A 161 -2.03 -1.85 8.22
CA PHE A 161 -1.66 -1.53 9.60
C PHE A 161 -2.72 -0.67 10.29
N LEU A 162 -3.14 0.41 9.67
CA LEU A 162 -4.12 1.31 10.26
C LEU A 162 -5.50 0.65 10.32
N SER A 163 -5.99 0.08 9.21
CA SER A 163 -7.32 -0.51 9.15
C SER A 163 -7.49 -1.73 10.07
N SER A 164 -6.43 -2.53 10.28
CA SER A 164 -6.48 -3.64 11.24
C SER A 164 -6.74 -3.18 12.69
N LYS A 165 -6.40 -1.93 13.02
CA LYS A 165 -6.60 -1.33 14.35
C LYS A 165 -7.87 -0.49 14.43
N THR A 166 -8.22 0.24 13.37
CA THR A 166 -9.32 1.20 13.39
C THR A 166 -10.62 0.68 12.76
N ALA A 167 -10.53 -0.18 11.75
CA ALA A 167 -11.67 -0.70 10.99
C ALA A 167 -11.49 -2.16 10.56
N PRO A 168 -11.36 -3.13 11.50
CA PRO A 168 -11.09 -4.52 11.15
C PRO A 168 -12.12 -5.15 10.21
N ASN A 169 -13.38 -4.78 10.34
CA ASN A 169 -14.49 -5.22 9.50
C ASN A 169 -14.42 -4.71 8.04
N LEU A 170 -13.77 -3.58 7.81
CA LEU A 170 -13.58 -3.00 6.46
C LEU A 170 -12.18 -3.27 5.89
N MET A 171 -11.30 -3.91 6.66
CA MET A 171 -9.88 -4.06 6.33
C MET A 171 -9.68 -4.77 4.98
N GLY A 172 -10.42 -5.83 4.69
CA GLY A 172 -10.33 -6.55 3.40
C GLY A 172 -10.66 -5.63 2.22
N ALA A 173 -11.76 -4.87 2.31
CA ALA A 173 -12.15 -3.92 1.27
C ALA A 173 -11.14 -2.77 1.11
N ILE A 174 -10.63 -2.22 2.23
CA ILE A 174 -9.62 -1.15 2.25
C ILE A 174 -8.33 -1.64 1.61
N ALA A 175 -7.85 -2.83 1.97
CA ALA A 175 -6.61 -3.38 1.44
C ALA A 175 -6.71 -3.69 -0.06
N VAL A 176 -7.79 -4.35 -0.51
CA VAL A 176 -8.02 -4.61 -1.94
C VAL A 176 -8.12 -3.29 -2.72
N CYS A 177 -8.79 -2.29 -2.17
CA CYS A 177 -8.88 -0.96 -2.76
C CYS A 177 -7.48 -0.30 -2.89
N ALA A 178 -6.69 -0.28 -1.80
CA ALA A 178 -5.35 0.30 -1.79
C ALA A 178 -4.43 -0.34 -2.83
N TYR A 179 -4.38 -1.68 -2.88
CA TYR A 179 -3.54 -2.38 -3.85
C TYR A 179 -4.05 -2.25 -5.29
N SER A 180 -5.38 -2.19 -5.49
CA SER A 180 -5.95 -1.93 -6.81
C SER A 180 -5.54 -0.56 -7.35
N TYR A 181 -5.56 0.48 -6.51
CA TYR A 181 -5.10 1.81 -6.92
C TYR A 181 -3.59 1.88 -7.11
N MET A 182 -2.79 1.18 -6.31
CA MET A 182 -1.36 1.05 -6.57
C MET A 182 -1.10 0.43 -7.95
N ALA A 183 -1.83 -0.60 -8.33
CA ALA A 183 -1.74 -1.21 -9.66
C ALA A 183 -2.17 -0.24 -10.79
N LEU A 184 -3.08 0.69 -10.52
CA LEU A 184 -3.56 1.69 -11.48
C LEU A 184 -2.72 2.97 -11.54
N VAL A 185 -1.71 3.11 -10.68
CA VAL A 185 -0.76 4.25 -10.66
C VAL A 185 -0.24 4.60 -12.05
N PRO A 186 0.26 3.64 -12.89
CA PRO A 186 0.78 3.96 -14.22
C PRO A 186 -0.27 4.52 -15.20
N VAL A 187 -1.54 4.30 -14.92
CA VAL A 187 -2.64 4.78 -15.78
C VAL A 187 -3.14 6.15 -15.31
N ILE A 188 -3.39 6.29 -14.01
CA ILE A 188 -4.03 7.48 -13.43
C ILE A 188 -3.06 8.67 -13.37
N GLN A 189 -1.85 8.45 -12.89
CA GLN A 189 -0.91 9.54 -12.63
C GLN A 189 -0.48 10.32 -13.88
N PRO A 190 -0.15 9.71 -15.03
CA PRO A 190 0.22 10.46 -16.24
C PRO A 190 -0.88 11.40 -16.73
N ILE A 191 -2.15 11.02 -16.57
CA ILE A 191 -3.29 11.84 -16.96
C ILE A 191 -3.31 13.11 -16.09
N ILE A 192 -3.26 12.95 -14.77
CA ILE A 192 -3.27 14.06 -13.80
C ILE A 192 -2.07 14.99 -14.02
N MET A 193 -0.88 14.42 -14.20
CA MET A 193 0.34 15.17 -14.43
C MET A 193 0.27 16.00 -15.71
N ARG A 194 -0.28 15.43 -16.80
CA ARG A 194 -0.47 16.15 -18.06
C ARG A 194 -1.51 17.27 -17.94
N MET A 195 -2.55 17.08 -17.14
CA MET A 195 -3.57 18.11 -16.90
C MET A 195 -3.01 19.30 -16.08
N LEU A 196 -2.16 19.02 -15.11
CA LEU A 196 -1.67 20.03 -14.17
C LEU A 196 -0.38 20.73 -14.59
N THR A 197 0.35 20.22 -15.60
CA THR A 197 1.63 20.77 -16.01
C THR A 197 1.63 21.23 -17.47
N THR A 198 2.34 22.30 -17.75
CA THR A 198 2.56 22.79 -19.11
C THR A 198 3.76 22.10 -19.76
N LYS A 199 3.83 22.08 -21.11
CA LYS A 199 4.97 21.54 -21.86
C LYS A 199 6.30 22.18 -21.44
N LYS A 200 6.31 23.47 -21.11
CA LYS A 200 7.50 24.19 -20.62
C LYS A 200 7.97 23.72 -19.25
N GLU A 201 7.05 23.43 -18.36
CA GLU A 201 7.36 22.91 -17.01
C GLU A 201 7.92 21.49 -17.06
N ARG A 202 7.43 20.65 -17.99
CA ARG A 202 7.85 19.23 -18.11
C ARG A 202 9.30 19.06 -18.54
N VAL A 203 9.87 20.06 -19.24
CA VAL A 203 11.27 20.04 -19.72
C VAL A 203 12.24 20.75 -18.79
N ILE A 204 11.81 21.16 -17.60
CA ILE A 204 12.73 21.75 -16.61
C ILE A 204 13.77 20.70 -16.21
N LYS A 205 15.05 21.01 -16.46
CA LYS A 205 16.19 20.16 -16.08
C LYS A 205 16.62 20.50 -14.65
N MET A 206 16.78 19.46 -13.86
CA MET A 206 17.27 19.61 -12.49
C MET A 206 18.78 19.34 -12.43
N LYS A 207 19.48 20.09 -11.56
CA LYS A 207 20.90 19.87 -11.32
C LYS A 207 21.11 18.53 -10.60
N ALA A 208 22.18 17.81 -10.92
CA ALA A 208 22.53 16.58 -10.24
C ALA A 208 22.58 16.79 -8.71
N PRO A 209 22.07 15.85 -7.89
CA PRO A 209 22.15 15.95 -6.45
C PRO A 209 23.62 15.94 -5.99
N ARG A 210 23.88 16.56 -4.83
CA ARG A 210 25.21 16.52 -4.21
C ARG A 210 25.58 15.09 -3.80
N HIS A 211 26.86 14.83 -3.72
CA HIS A 211 27.34 13.58 -3.12
C HIS A 211 27.00 13.55 -1.62
N VAL A 212 26.49 12.40 -1.15
CA VAL A 212 26.16 12.14 0.26
C VAL A 212 27.24 11.24 0.85
N SER A 213 27.82 11.66 1.97
CA SER A 213 28.86 10.90 2.68
C SER A 213 28.27 9.66 3.38
N GLN A 214 29.15 8.68 3.63
CA GLN A 214 28.75 7.46 4.36
C GLN A 214 28.23 7.78 5.77
N THR A 215 28.81 8.74 6.44
CA THR A 215 28.38 9.19 7.78
C THR A 215 26.97 9.78 7.74
N GLU A 216 26.62 10.60 6.75
CA GLU A 216 25.27 11.12 6.58
C GLU A 216 24.25 10.00 6.36
N ARG A 217 24.59 8.98 5.56
CA ARG A 217 23.71 7.82 5.32
C ARG A 217 23.46 6.99 6.57
N ILE A 218 24.46 6.83 7.45
CA ILE A 218 24.31 6.09 8.72
C ILE A 218 23.54 6.91 9.75
N LEU A 219 23.79 8.23 9.83
CA LEU A 219 23.11 9.08 10.80
C LEU A 219 21.65 9.36 10.43
N PHE A 220 21.32 9.40 9.14
CA PHE A 220 19.97 9.71 8.68
C PHE A 220 18.89 8.81 9.25
N PRO A 221 18.97 7.46 9.21
CA PRO A 221 17.95 6.61 9.78
C PRO A 221 17.81 6.76 11.30
N ILE A 222 18.89 7.03 12.02
CA ILE A 222 18.86 7.24 13.46
C ILE A 222 18.14 8.55 13.81
N ILE A 223 18.55 9.66 13.16
CA ILE A 223 17.94 10.98 13.36
C ILE A 223 16.49 10.98 12.90
N GLY A 224 16.22 10.37 11.72
CA GLY A 224 14.88 10.27 11.16
C GLY A 224 13.93 9.48 12.07
N LEU A 225 14.40 8.36 12.62
CA LEU A 225 13.64 7.58 13.61
C LEU A 225 13.28 8.43 14.82
N LEU A 226 14.28 9.01 15.48
CA LEU A 226 14.07 9.81 16.69
C LEU A 226 13.12 10.99 16.41
N LEU A 227 13.38 11.74 15.35
CA LEU A 227 12.57 12.90 15.04
C LEU A 227 11.10 12.54 14.77
N THR A 228 10.86 11.52 13.94
CA THR A 228 9.49 11.14 13.56
C THR A 228 8.73 10.49 14.71
N THR A 229 9.39 9.65 15.52
CA THR A 229 8.70 8.94 16.60
C THR A 229 8.52 9.79 17.86
N PHE A 230 9.36 10.82 18.09
CA PHE A 230 9.08 11.81 19.13
C PHE A 230 7.89 12.71 18.79
N ILE A 231 7.65 12.96 17.50
CA ILE A 231 6.48 13.73 17.06
C ILE A 231 5.22 12.85 17.03
N VAL A 232 5.34 11.62 16.52
CA VAL A 232 4.22 10.67 16.37
C VAL A 232 4.63 9.28 16.91
N PRO A 233 4.52 9.06 18.25
CA PRO A 233 4.94 7.80 18.88
C PRO A 233 4.19 6.57 18.36
N SER A 234 2.91 6.71 17.99
CA SER A 234 2.08 5.63 17.45
C SER A 234 2.53 5.14 16.06
N GLY A 235 3.37 5.91 15.36
CA GLY A 235 4.05 5.47 14.13
C GLY A 235 5.28 4.59 14.35
N LEU A 236 5.71 4.39 15.61
CA LEU A 236 6.94 3.65 15.95
C LEU A 236 7.06 2.27 15.29
N PRO A 237 6.01 1.41 15.20
CA PRO A 237 6.16 0.11 14.58
C PRO A 237 6.57 0.17 13.10
N LEU A 238 5.97 1.08 12.34
CA LEU A 238 6.27 1.22 10.90
C LEU A 238 7.59 1.96 10.68
N LEU A 239 7.74 3.14 11.28
CA LEU A 239 8.93 3.99 11.13
C LEU A 239 10.17 3.34 11.74
N GLY A 240 10.03 2.68 12.89
CA GLY A 240 11.10 1.93 13.53
C GLY A 240 11.70 0.88 12.63
N MET A 241 10.84 0.09 12.00
CA MET A 241 11.28 -0.97 11.08
C MET A 241 11.82 -0.42 9.76
N LEU A 242 11.24 0.66 9.22
CA LEU A 242 11.76 1.35 8.03
C LEU A 242 13.21 1.81 8.25
N PHE A 243 13.43 2.58 9.31
CA PHE A 243 14.75 3.13 9.60
C PHE A 243 15.74 2.05 10.07
N PHE A 244 15.26 1.00 10.76
CA PHE A 244 16.09 -0.14 11.08
C PHE A 244 16.58 -0.87 9.84
N GLY A 245 15.71 -1.16 8.87
CA GLY A 245 16.09 -1.76 7.60
C GLY A 245 17.13 -0.93 6.84
N ASN A 246 16.93 0.38 6.81
CA ASN A 246 17.88 1.29 6.19
C ASN A 246 19.24 1.31 6.91
N LEU A 247 19.24 1.33 8.24
CA LEU A 247 20.48 1.27 9.02
C LEU A 247 21.25 -0.04 8.77
N LEU A 248 20.56 -1.18 8.65
CA LEU A 248 21.19 -2.46 8.28
C LEU A 248 21.93 -2.38 6.96
N LYS A 249 21.35 -1.68 5.97
CA LYS A 249 21.95 -1.46 4.64
C LYS A 249 23.13 -0.50 4.71
N GLU A 250 22.92 0.68 5.28
CA GLU A 250 23.89 1.78 5.22
C GLU A 250 25.08 1.59 6.19
N SER A 251 24.96 0.74 7.19
CA SER A 251 26.06 0.40 8.10
C SER A 251 27.27 -0.23 7.36
N GLY A 252 27.03 -0.88 6.22
CA GLY A 252 28.05 -1.64 5.47
C GLY A 252 28.55 -2.90 6.20
N LYS A 253 28.19 -3.10 7.46
CA LYS A 253 28.60 -4.25 8.28
C LYS A 253 27.55 -5.36 8.34
N THR A 254 26.28 -5.00 8.14
CA THR A 254 25.13 -5.91 8.22
C THR A 254 24.49 -6.17 6.85
N THR A 255 25.27 -6.09 5.79
CA THR A 255 24.80 -6.26 4.39
C THR A 255 24.04 -7.57 4.17
N ARG A 256 24.46 -8.67 4.85
CA ARG A 256 23.76 -9.95 4.79
C ARG A 256 22.35 -9.85 5.36
N LEU A 257 22.17 -9.18 6.49
CA LEU A 257 20.85 -8.96 7.12
C LEU A 257 19.97 -8.05 6.25
N ALA A 258 20.55 -6.97 5.72
CA ALA A 258 19.85 -6.07 4.81
C ALA A 258 19.35 -6.81 3.55
N LYS A 259 20.21 -7.67 2.95
CA LYS A 259 19.82 -8.50 1.81
C LYS A 259 18.69 -9.46 2.16
N THR A 260 18.76 -10.15 3.29
CA THR A 260 17.69 -11.06 3.74
C THR A 260 16.40 -10.31 4.00
N ALA A 261 16.45 -9.15 4.67
CA ALA A 261 15.28 -8.32 4.96
C ALA A 261 14.62 -7.79 3.68
N GLY A 262 15.39 -7.30 2.71
CA GLY A 262 14.88 -6.73 1.46
C GLY A 262 14.57 -7.76 0.37
N SER A 263 14.79 -9.06 0.60
CA SER A 263 14.48 -10.13 -0.37
C SER A 263 13.63 -11.22 0.32
N ALA A 264 14.23 -12.31 0.77
CA ALA A 264 13.52 -13.50 1.24
C ALA A 264 12.49 -13.21 2.35
N LEU A 265 12.85 -12.41 3.36
CA LEU A 265 11.91 -12.07 4.43
C LEU A 265 10.75 -11.24 3.90
N ASN A 266 11.05 -10.20 3.12
CA ASN A 266 10.02 -9.35 2.53
C ASN A 266 9.07 -10.15 1.65
N ASP A 267 9.60 -11.02 0.79
CA ASP A 267 8.81 -11.82 -0.13
C ASP A 267 7.89 -12.82 0.61
N ILE A 268 8.40 -13.49 1.66
CA ILE A 268 7.60 -14.38 2.51
C ILE A 268 6.47 -13.59 3.19
N VAL A 269 6.78 -12.45 3.79
CA VAL A 269 5.78 -11.65 4.51
C VAL A 269 4.74 -11.08 3.54
N VAL A 270 5.14 -10.58 2.38
CA VAL A 270 4.23 -10.06 1.35
C VAL A 270 3.30 -11.16 0.82
N MET A 271 3.82 -12.35 0.63
CA MET A 271 3.05 -13.54 0.17
C MET A 271 1.97 -13.90 1.20
N LEU A 272 2.35 -14.03 2.49
CA LEU A 272 1.42 -14.36 3.57
C LEU A 272 0.39 -13.25 3.80
N LEU A 273 0.83 -12.00 3.78
CA LEU A 273 -0.02 -10.83 3.91
C LEU A 273 -1.03 -10.75 2.77
N GLY A 274 -0.59 -10.89 1.52
CA GLY A 274 -1.47 -10.85 0.35
C GLY A 274 -2.51 -11.97 0.39
N LEU A 275 -2.08 -13.20 0.70
CA LEU A 275 -2.96 -14.37 0.81
C LEU A 275 -4.04 -14.14 1.88
N THR A 276 -3.65 -13.74 3.08
CA THR A 276 -4.57 -13.60 4.22
C THR A 276 -5.51 -12.41 4.07
N VAL A 277 -5.04 -11.31 3.50
CA VAL A 277 -5.89 -10.16 3.13
C VAL A 277 -6.89 -10.56 2.04
N GLY A 278 -6.45 -11.30 1.03
CA GLY A 278 -7.37 -11.86 0.04
C GLY A 278 -8.44 -12.76 0.68
N CYS A 279 -8.06 -13.66 1.57
CA CYS A 279 -8.98 -14.54 2.29
C CYS A 279 -9.99 -13.76 3.15
N SER A 280 -9.62 -12.61 3.70
CA SER A 280 -10.53 -11.75 4.48
C SER A 280 -11.55 -11.01 3.62
N THR A 281 -11.39 -11.02 2.31
CA THR A 281 -12.29 -10.37 1.35
C THR A 281 -13.44 -11.31 1.01
N GLN A 282 -14.27 -11.61 2.02
CA GLN A 282 -15.43 -12.49 1.86
C GLN A 282 -16.61 -11.77 1.20
N ALA A 283 -17.45 -12.51 0.49
CA ALA A 283 -18.60 -11.98 -0.24
C ALA A 283 -19.55 -11.16 0.65
N SER A 284 -19.80 -11.61 1.88
CA SER A 284 -20.66 -10.95 2.86
C SER A 284 -20.16 -9.56 3.26
N GLU A 285 -18.85 -9.38 3.35
CA GLU A 285 -18.22 -8.14 3.77
C GLU A 285 -17.89 -7.22 2.58
N PHE A 286 -17.54 -7.83 1.44
CA PHE A 286 -17.05 -7.08 0.28
C PHE A 286 -18.16 -6.58 -0.65
N LEU A 287 -19.22 -7.38 -0.88
CA LEU A 287 -20.32 -7.01 -1.79
C LEU A 287 -21.35 -6.13 -1.09
N THR A 288 -20.88 -5.01 -0.51
CA THR A 288 -21.69 -4.05 0.24
C THR A 288 -21.61 -2.65 -0.37
N MET A 289 -22.61 -1.79 -0.05
CA MET A 289 -22.55 -0.38 -0.46
C MET A 289 -21.34 0.35 0.11
N ASN A 290 -20.90 -0.01 1.32
CA ASN A 290 -19.71 0.57 1.95
C ASN A 290 -18.45 0.33 1.09
N THR A 291 -18.31 -0.83 0.48
CA THR A 291 -17.19 -1.14 -0.42
C THR A 291 -17.18 -0.21 -1.63
N ILE A 292 -18.33 0.07 -2.23
CA ILE A 292 -18.43 1.02 -3.36
C ILE A 292 -17.97 2.41 -2.93
N PHE A 293 -18.41 2.87 -1.74
CA PHE A 293 -17.95 4.16 -1.20
C PHE A 293 -16.45 4.16 -0.90
N ILE A 294 -15.90 3.07 -0.34
CA ILE A 294 -14.46 2.92 -0.10
C ILE A 294 -13.67 3.08 -1.41
N PHE A 295 -14.11 2.41 -2.48
CA PHE A 295 -13.47 2.55 -3.79
C PHE A 295 -13.60 3.98 -4.34
N ALA A 296 -14.77 4.61 -4.26
CA ALA A 296 -14.95 5.98 -4.72
C ALA A 296 -14.08 6.99 -3.94
N ILE A 297 -14.07 6.89 -2.61
CA ILE A 297 -13.23 7.74 -1.74
C ILE A 297 -11.75 7.50 -2.02
N GLY A 298 -11.34 6.23 -2.15
CA GLY A 298 -9.96 5.86 -2.46
C GLY A 298 -9.47 6.44 -3.78
N ALA A 299 -10.30 6.39 -4.83
CA ALA A 299 -10.00 7.03 -6.12
C ALA A 299 -9.79 8.54 -5.97
N CYS A 300 -10.73 9.22 -5.32
CA CYS A 300 -10.63 10.66 -5.06
C CYS A 300 -9.38 10.99 -4.24
N ALA A 301 -9.10 10.21 -3.19
CA ALA A 301 -7.95 10.39 -2.32
C ALA A 301 -6.63 10.30 -3.10
N PHE A 302 -6.51 9.29 -3.96
CA PHE A 302 -5.32 9.08 -4.78
C PHE A 302 -5.12 10.19 -5.82
N ILE A 303 -6.21 10.65 -6.45
CA ILE A 303 -6.18 11.80 -7.37
C ILE A 303 -5.71 13.05 -6.62
N VAL A 304 -6.31 13.36 -5.46
CA VAL A 304 -5.96 14.53 -4.64
C VAL A 304 -4.50 14.46 -4.17
N ALA A 305 -4.01 13.29 -3.74
CA ALA A 305 -2.62 13.09 -3.33
C ALA A 305 -1.65 13.44 -4.48
N THR A 306 -1.91 12.92 -5.68
CA THR A 306 -1.10 13.21 -6.87
C THR A 306 -1.17 14.68 -7.26
N MET A 307 -2.37 15.27 -7.23
CA MET A 307 -2.58 16.69 -7.55
C MET A 307 -1.84 17.60 -6.57
N SER A 308 -1.97 17.35 -5.28
CA SER A 308 -1.36 18.17 -4.23
C SER A 308 0.17 18.15 -4.31
N GLY A 309 0.78 16.99 -4.56
CA GLY A 309 2.22 16.88 -4.77
C GLY A 309 2.71 17.72 -5.97
N VAL A 310 2.04 17.59 -7.12
CA VAL A 310 2.39 18.35 -8.34
C VAL A 310 2.16 19.86 -8.14
N CYS A 311 1.00 20.26 -7.59
CA CYS A 311 0.68 21.65 -7.33
C CYS A 311 1.63 22.29 -6.31
N PHE A 312 2.04 21.51 -5.30
CA PHE A 312 2.98 21.99 -4.29
C PHE A 312 4.36 22.32 -4.89
N VAL A 313 4.87 21.50 -5.82
CA VAL A 313 6.11 21.82 -6.54
C VAL A 313 5.94 23.09 -7.36
N LYS A 314 4.79 23.31 -7.99
CA LYS A 314 4.52 24.57 -8.70
C LYS A 314 4.51 25.75 -7.75
N LEU A 315 3.91 25.61 -6.58
CA LEU A 315 3.93 26.62 -5.52
C LEU A 315 5.36 26.93 -5.06
N MET A 316 6.17 25.89 -4.78
CA MET A 316 7.59 26.08 -4.44
C MET A 316 8.34 26.84 -5.53
N ASN A 317 8.05 26.59 -6.80
CA ASN A 317 8.70 27.23 -7.93
C ASN A 317 8.39 28.74 -8.05
N ILE A 318 7.34 29.24 -7.40
CA ILE A 318 7.08 30.70 -7.32
C ILE A 318 8.17 31.41 -6.51
N PHE A 319 8.64 30.75 -5.44
CA PHE A 319 9.64 31.27 -4.51
C PHE A 319 11.09 30.95 -4.92
N LEU A 320 11.28 30.05 -5.90
CA LEU A 320 12.59 29.61 -6.33
C LEU A 320 13.09 30.41 -7.55
N PRO A 321 14.38 30.79 -7.56
CA PRO A 321 15.00 31.45 -8.73
C PRO A 321 15.00 30.50 -9.93
N ARG A 322 15.08 31.07 -11.14
CA ARG A 322 14.91 30.32 -12.41
C ARG A 322 15.87 29.13 -12.56
N ASP A 323 17.09 29.27 -12.07
CA ASP A 323 18.15 28.26 -12.14
C ASP A 323 18.02 27.13 -11.10
N LYS A 324 17.11 27.26 -10.12
CA LYS A 324 16.85 26.29 -9.04
C LYS A 324 15.44 25.71 -9.08
N LYS A 325 14.70 25.95 -10.16
CA LYS A 325 13.34 25.42 -10.31
C LYS A 325 13.34 23.91 -10.31
N ILE A 326 12.33 23.35 -9.65
CA ILE A 326 12.07 21.93 -9.55
C ILE A 326 11.11 21.53 -10.66
N ASN A 327 11.35 20.41 -11.33
CA ASN A 327 10.41 19.90 -12.33
C ASN A 327 9.13 19.43 -11.63
N PRO A 328 7.94 19.99 -11.96
CA PRO A 328 6.70 19.61 -11.28
C PRO A 328 6.30 18.14 -11.45
N LEU A 329 6.85 17.44 -12.46
CA LEU A 329 6.62 16.03 -12.64
C LEU A 329 7.07 15.19 -11.45
N ILE A 330 8.11 15.61 -10.69
CA ILE A 330 8.53 14.83 -9.50
C ILE A 330 7.56 14.97 -8.33
N GLY A 331 6.66 15.96 -8.35
CA GLY A 331 5.63 16.11 -7.33
C GLY A 331 4.65 14.92 -7.26
N ASN A 332 4.39 14.27 -8.39
CA ASN A 332 3.67 13.03 -8.49
C ASN A 332 4.24 11.91 -7.57
N ALA A 333 5.56 11.88 -7.42
CA ALA A 333 6.23 10.87 -6.62
C ALA A 333 6.11 11.08 -5.11
N GLY A 334 5.42 12.13 -4.64
CA GLY A 334 5.14 12.34 -3.22
C GLY A 334 4.22 11.28 -2.59
N VAL A 335 3.53 10.46 -3.39
CA VAL A 335 2.82 9.27 -2.90
C VAL A 335 3.79 8.13 -2.61
N SER A 336 3.39 7.20 -1.74
CA SER A 336 4.25 6.13 -1.22
C SER A 336 4.49 4.95 -2.17
N ALA A 337 3.98 4.98 -3.41
CA ALA A 337 4.17 3.90 -4.41
C ALA A 337 5.62 3.87 -4.93
N VAL A 338 6.53 3.26 -4.17
CA VAL A 338 7.97 3.19 -4.46
C VAL A 338 8.31 1.88 -5.19
N PRO A 339 9.12 1.92 -6.25
CA PRO A 339 9.65 3.08 -7.00
C PRO A 339 8.76 3.49 -8.18
N MET A 340 7.52 3.01 -8.24
CA MET A 340 6.65 3.13 -9.41
C MET A 340 6.33 4.58 -9.76
N ALA A 341 5.92 5.39 -8.79
CA ALA A 341 5.59 6.80 -9.01
C ALA A 341 6.81 7.60 -9.51
N ALA A 342 8.01 7.29 -9.02
CA ALA A 342 9.25 7.91 -9.50
C ALA A 342 9.58 7.53 -10.95
N ARG A 343 9.34 6.27 -11.34
CA ARG A 343 9.50 5.82 -12.74
C ARG A 343 8.53 6.53 -13.67
N ILE A 344 7.29 6.74 -13.25
CA ILE A 344 6.28 7.47 -14.05
C ILE A 344 6.72 8.92 -14.28
N SER A 345 7.22 9.61 -13.24
CA SER A 345 7.78 10.96 -13.40
C SER A 345 8.91 10.98 -14.42
N ASN A 346 9.82 10.00 -14.36
CA ASN A 346 10.94 9.87 -15.31
C ASN A 346 10.46 9.59 -16.74
N ASN A 347 9.58 8.62 -16.91
CA ASN A 347 9.08 8.23 -18.24
C ASN A 347 8.35 9.40 -18.91
N LEU A 348 7.51 10.11 -18.16
CA LEU A 348 6.82 11.29 -18.67
C LEU A 348 7.79 12.43 -18.99
N GLY A 349 8.86 12.63 -18.21
CA GLY A 349 9.92 13.58 -18.51
C GLY A 349 10.64 13.26 -19.82
N LEU A 350 10.97 12.00 -20.04
CA LEU A 350 11.65 11.50 -21.25
C LEU A 350 10.77 11.60 -22.52
N GLU A 351 9.45 11.54 -22.40
CA GLU A 351 8.53 11.76 -23.54
C GLU A 351 8.66 13.18 -24.12
N TYR A 352 8.97 14.18 -23.28
CA TYR A 352 9.07 15.58 -23.72
C TYR A 352 10.50 16.03 -23.99
N ASP A 353 11.48 15.45 -23.32
CA ASP A 353 12.93 15.66 -23.57
C ASP A 353 13.71 14.39 -23.21
N ARG A 354 14.26 13.71 -24.22
CA ARG A 354 15.00 12.44 -24.10
C ARG A 354 16.22 12.52 -23.17
N HIS A 355 16.67 13.72 -22.81
CA HIS A 355 17.81 13.97 -21.93
C HIS A 355 17.39 14.46 -20.53
N ASN A 356 16.09 14.46 -20.23
CA ASN A 356 15.57 14.91 -18.94
C ASN A 356 15.30 13.73 -17.99
N PHE A 357 16.35 13.21 -17.39
CA PHE A 357 16.29 12.10 -16.44
C PHE A 357 15.84 12.59 -15.06
N LEU A 358 14.63 12.24 -14.66
CA LEU A 358 14.02 12.68 -13.40
C LEU A 358 14.04 11.62 -12.30
N LEU A 359 14.42 10.35 -12.59
CA LEU A 359 14.31 9.23 -11.66
C LEU A 359 14.96 9.52 -10.30
N MET A 360 16.24 9.91 -10.32
CA MET A 360 16.99 10.20 -9.09
C MET A 360 16.37 11.34 -8.27
N HIS A 361 15.80 12.33 -8.96
CA HIS A 361 15.14 13.45 -8.30
C HIS A 361 13.78 13.08 -7.73
N ALA A 362 13.02 12.24 -8.43
CA ALA A 362 11.71 11.76 -8.04
C ALA A 362 11.78 10.75 -6.87
N MET A 363 12.90 10.03 -6.73
CA MET A 363 13.10 9.12 -5.59
C MET A 363 13.07 9.84 -4.24
N GLY A 364 13.54 11.10 -4.16
CA GLY A 364 13.49 11.87 -2.92
C GLY A 364 12.06 12.08 -2.39
N PRO A 365 11.15 12.70 -3.15
CA PRO A 365 9.74 12.80 -2.77
C PRO A 365 9.07 11.44 -2.55
N ASN A 366 9.45 10.42 -3.32
CA ASN A 366 8.83 9.09 -3.25
C ASN A 366 9.11 8.42 -1.90
N VAL A 367 10.35 8.49 -1.45
CA VAL A 367 10.75 7.97 -0.14
C VAL A 367 10.18 8.84 1.00
N ALA A 368 10.11 10.16 0.80
CA ALA A 368 9.44 11.06 1.73
C ALA A 368 7.95 10.73 1.88
N GLY A 369 7.31 10.26 0.81
CA GLY A 369 5.94 9.76 0.82
C GLY A 369 5.74 8.55 1.74
N VAL A 370 6.69 7.60 1.76
CA VAL A 370 6.64 6.43 2.66
C VAL A 370 6.71 6.85 4.13
N ILE A 371 7.64 7.77 4.44
CA ILE A 371 7.72 8.34 5.80
C ILE A 371 6.43 9.09 6.12
N GLY A 372 5.91 9.88 5.17
CA GLY A 372 4.70 10.66 5.32
C GLY A 372 3.45 9.81 5.58
N SER A 373 3.25 8.73 4.83
CA SER A 373 2.11 7.81 5.02
C SER A 373 2.17 7.11 6.39
N ALA A 374 3.36 6.66 6.81
CA ALA A 374 3.55 6.04 8.13
C ALA A 374 3.32 7.05 9.28
N VAL A 375 3.77 8.31 9.13
CA VAL A 375 3.49 9.40 10.08
C VAL A 375 2.01 9.71 10.12
N ALA A 376 1.34 9.82 8.97
CA ALA A 376 -0.09 10.08 8.89
C ALA A 376 -0.91 8.95 9.53
N ALA A 377 -0.56 7.68 9.28
CA ALA A 377 -1.20 6.54 9.92
C ALA A 377 -1.01 6.56 11.43
N GLY A 378 0.21 6.84 11.89
CA GLY A 378 0.49 7.00 13.31
C GLY A 378 -0.32 8.14 13.93
N ALA A 379 -0.37 9.31 13.27
CA ALA A 379 -1.15 10.44 13.75
C ALA A 379 -2.65 10.09 13.88
N LEU A 380 -3.25 9.50 12.84
CA LEU A 380 -4.64 9.07 12.87
C LEU A 380 -4.88 8.05 13.98
N LEU A 381 -3.98 7.06 14.14
CA LEU A 381 -4.09 6.08 15.20
C LEU A 381 -4.00 6.74 16.59
N GLY A 382 -3.07 7.67 16.79
CA GLY A 382 -2.88 8.35 18.07
C GLY A 382 -4.02 9.31 18.45
N PHE A 383 -4.74 9.86 17.47
CA PHE A 383 -5.91 10.71 17.72
C PHE A 383 -7.19 9.91 17.99
N LEU A 384 -7.25 8.65 17.56
CA LEU A 384 -8.45 7.80 17.62
C LEU A 384 -8.38 6.70 18.70
N SER A 385 -7.22 6.57 19.38
CA SER A 385 -7.01 5.61 20.49
C SER A 385 -7.34 6.21 21.89
#